data_51ec155f39eb7ff2e73a03e3d5112164
#
_entry.id   51ec155f39eb7ff2e73a03e3d5112164
#
_cell.length_a   1.000
_cell.length_b   1.000
_cell.length_c   1.000
_cell.angle_alpha   90.00
_cell.angle_beta   90.00
_cell.angle_gamma   90.00
#
_symmetry.space_group_name_H-M   'P 1'
#
loop_
_entity.id
_entity.type
_entity.pdbx_description
1 polymer ?
#
loop_
_entity_poly.entity_id
_entity_poly.type
_entity_poly.pdbx_seq_one_letter_code
_entity_poly.pdbx_strand_id
1 'polypeptide(L)'
;MLSYRKLAMRVLGRPLNTGGGNNSPRPASQRAAALVLTAAMLTTFTAPAFAGTWYIEDGDITISAGESGNNVTQNENTTKNDTDTIITNREEGASSHTVTIDAKDKDDKVEVTLKDVNIDTSKQSKAAVSVTGSGDTTIELDGDNELKSGSYHAGLEKNEHESKGTLTIKDDNDTKGALTAEGGFGGAGIGGGIESTGSNITIRGGTIEAVGGSNAAGIGD
;
A
#
# COMPACT_ATOMS: atom_id res chain seq x y z
N MET A 1 11.57 -33.88 -4.86
CA MET A 1 10.46 -33.21 -5.59
C MET A 1 9.65 -34.29 -6.32
N LEU A 2 8.46 -34.61 -5.82
CA LEU A 2 7.52 -35.45 -6.57
C LEU A 2 6.87 -34.60 -7.64
N SER A 3 7.13 -34.96 -8.90
CA SER A 3 6.64 -34.24 -10.06
C SER A 3 5.11 -34.15 -10.05
N TYR A 4 4.53 -32.98 -10.25
CA TYR A 4 3.10 -32.71 -10.39
C TYR A 4 2.38 -33.65 -11.39
N ARG A 5 3.08 -34.17 -12.39
CA ARG A 5 2.60 -35.18 -13.32
C ARG A 5 2.18 -36.49 -12.66
N LYS A 6 2.85 -36.91 -11.57
CA LYS A 6 2.49 -38.17 -10.86
C LYS A 6 1.26 -38.01 -9.98
N LEU A 7 0.98 -36.78 -9.51
CA LEU A 7 -0.21 -36.49 -8.69
C LEU A 7 -1.49 -36.44 -9.58
N ALA A 8 -1.39 -35.81 -10.74
CA ALA A 8 -2.51 -35.73 -11.69
C ALA A 8 -2.97 -37.11 -12.20
N MET A 9 -2.03 -38.04 -12.42
CA MET A 9 -2.39 -39.40 -12.85
C MET A 9 -3.04 -40.26 -11.75
N ARG A 10 -2.86 -39.91 -10.47
CA ARG A 10 -3.52 -40.63 -9.36
C ARG A 10 -4.94 -40.18 -9.11
N VAL A 11 -5.26 -38.91 -9.44
CA VAL A 11 -6.60 -38.34 -9.25
C VAL A 11 -7.54 -38.67 -10.41
N LEU A 12 -7.02 -38.80 -11.64
CA LEU A 12 -7.84 -39.03 -12.84
C LEU A 12 -8.07 -40.50 -13.18
N GLY A 13 -7.60 -41.44 -12.37
CA GLY A 13 -7.75 -42.87 -12.66
C GLY A 13 -6.95 -43.33 -13.91
N ARG A 14 -6.53 -44.56 -13.96
CA ARG A 14 -5.89 -45.13 -15.14
C ARG A 14 -6.82 -45.05 -16.34
N PRO A 15 -6.34 -44.71 -17.52
CA PRO A 15 -7.16 -44.86 -18.70
C PRO A 15 -7.51 -46.34 -18.89
N LEU A 16 -8.79 -46.63 -18.88
CA LEU A 16 -9.27 -47.99 -19.20
C LEU A 16 -8.86 -48.32 -20.65
N ASN A 17 -8.02 -49.31 -20.80
CA ASN A 17 -7.69 -49.84 -22.11
C ASN A 17 -8.92 -50.58 -22.64
N THR A 18 -9.75 -49.96 -23.43
CA THR A 18 -10.87 -50.54 -24.13
C THR A 18 -10.40 -51.00 -25.53
N GLY A 19 -9.83 -52.18 -25.57
CA GLY A 19 -9.83 -52.94 -26.82
C GLY A 19 -11.27 -53.41 -27.11
N GLY A 20 -11.85 -52.96 -28.23
CA GLY A 20 -13.15 -53.43 -28.68
C GLY A 20 -14.04 -52.23 -29.09
N GLY A 21 -14.20 -52.07 -30.41
CA GLY A 21 -14.98 -51.02 -31.02
C GLY A 21 -16.46 -51.06 -30.63
N ASN A 22 -16.95 -49.95 -30.16
CA ASN A 22 -18.31 -49.47 -30.39
C ASN A 22 -18.29 -47.94 -30.27
N ASN A 23 -18.52 -47.29 -31.39
CA ASN A 23 -18.67 -45.83 -31.49
C ASN A 23 -20.04 -45.40 -30.89
N SER A 24 -20.22 -45.57 -29.60
CA SER A 24 -21.37 -44.94 -28.91
C SER A 24 -20.95 -43.59 -28.39
N PRO A 25 -21.64 -42.50 -28.77
CA PRO A 25 -21.33 -41.17 -28.22
C PRO A 25 -21.62 -41.19 -26.72
N ARG A 26 -20.64 -40.77 -25.94
CA ARG A 26 -20.80 -40.63 -24.47
C ARG A 26 -21.97 -39.69 -24.17
N PRO A 27 -22.85 -40.03 -23.19
CA PRO A 27 -23.97 -39.17 -22.87
C PRO A 27 -23.54 -37.76 -22.48
N ALA A 28 -24.30 -36.74 -22.87
CA ALA A 28 -24.00 -35.33 -22.64
C ALA A 28 -23.73 -34.97 -21.16
N SER A 29 -24.31 -35.72 -20.23
CA SER A 29 -24.12 -35.59 -18.81
C SER A 29 -22.67 -35.81 -18.34
N GLN A 30 -21.91 -36.70 -19.00
CA GLN A 30 -20.50 -36.96 -18.64
C GLN A 30 -19.55 -35.88 -19.20
N ARG A 31 -19.95 -35.20 -20.30
CA ARG A 31 -19.19 -34.07 -20.84
C ARG A 31 -19.40 -32.80 -20.00
N ALA A 32 -20.61 -32.59 -19.50
CA ALA A 32 -20.93 -31.48 -18.64
C ALA A 32 -20.21 -31.56 -17.26
N ALA A 33 -20.15 -32.80 -16.70
CA ALA A 33 -19.44 -33.02 -15.43
C ALA A 33 -17.92 -32.73 -15.52
N ALA A 34 -17.29 -33.11 -16.64
CA ALA A 34 -15.87 -32.86 -16.86
C ALA A 34 -15.56 -31.37 -17.08
N LEU A 35 -16.45 -30.62 -17.72
CA LEU A 35 -16.34 -29.16 -17.92
C LEU A 35 -16.58 -28.38 -16.62
N VAL A 36 -17.51 -28.82 -15.77
CA VAL A 36 -17.79 -28.19 -14.48
C VAL A 36 -16.64 -28.42 -13.50
N LEU A 37 -16.00 -29.58 -13.49
CA LEU A 37 -14.85 -29.85 -12.63
C LEU A 37 -13.60 -29.02 -13.05
N THR A 38 -13.40 -28.79 -14.35
CA THR A 38 -12.30 -27.95 -14.84
C THR A 38 -12.57 -26.47 -14.57
N ALA A 39 -13.80 -26.02 -14.66
CA ALA A 39 -14.16 -24.64 -14.30
C ALA A 39 -14.07 -24.37 -12.78
N ALA A 40 -14.42 -25.37 -11.94
CA ALA A 40 -14.30 -25.25 -10.49
C ALA A 40 -12.85 -25.29 -9.97
N MET A 41 -11.90 -25.85 -10.74
CA MET A 41 -10.48 -25.82 -10.38
C MET A 41 -9.75 -24.54 -10.80
N LEU A 42 -10.40 -23.66 -11.58
CA LEU A 42 -9.89 -22.32 -11.92
C LEU A 42 -10.32 -21.24 -10.92
N THR A 43 -11.10 -21.59 -9.90
CA THR A 43 -11.46 -20.64 -8.86
C THR A 43 -10.32 -20.49 -7.86
N THR A 44 -9.52 -19.46 -8.11
CA THR A 44 -8.94 -18.60 -7.10
C THR A 44 -8.16 -19.28 -5.97
N PHE A 45 -6.88 -19.54 -6.22
CA PHE A 45 -5.92 -19.34 -5.15
C PHE A 45 -5.84 -17.82 -4.92
N THR A 46 -6.79 -17.24 -4.21
CA THR A 46 -6.55 -15.98 -3.55
C THR A 46 -5.44 -16.25 -2.56
N ALA A 47 -4.29 -15.61 -2.74
CA ALA A 47 -3.30 -15.58 -1.69
C ALA A 47 -4.02 -15.19 -0.39
N PRO A 48 -3.71 -15.80 0.76
CA PRO A 48 -4.30 -15.35 2.01
C PRO A 48 -4.05 -13.86 2.15
N ALA A 49 -5.11 -13.11 2.51
CA ALA A 49 -5.00 -11.71 2.82
C ALA A 49 -3.95 -11.58 3.95
N PHE A 50 -2.93 -10.78 3.71
CA PHE A 50 -1.91 -10.47 4.71
C PHE A 50 -2.19 -9.05 5.21
N ALA A 51 -2.35 -8.88 6.52
CA ALA A 51 -2.46 -7.60 7.18
C ALA A 51 -1.17 -7.36 7.95
N GLY A 52 -0.39 -6.37 7.54
CA GLY A 52 0.95 -6.11 8.06
C GLY A 52 1.03 -4.91 8.98
N THR A 53 1.71 -5.08 10.11
CA THR A 53 2.15 -3.96 10.94
C THR A 53 3.64 -3.73 10.70
N TRP A 54 3.98 -2.52 10.29
CA TRP A 54 5.31 -2.11 9.87
C TRP A 54 5.86 -1.08 10.85
N TYR A 55 6.96 -1.42 11.51
CA TYR A 55 7.58 -0.54 12.48
C TYR A 55 8.62 0.34 11.82
N ILE A 56 8.43 1.66 11.92
CA ILE A 56 9.31 2.63 11.24
C ILE A 56 10.75 2.61 11.75
N GLU A 57 10.99 2.12 12.96
CA GLU A 57 12.35 1.98 13.50
C GLU A 57 13.17 0.92 12.76
N ASP A 58 12.52 -0.05 12.12
CA ASP A 58 13.22 -1.15 11.45
C ASP A 58 13.85 -0.72 10.10
N GLY A 59 13.52 0.47 9.58
CA GLY A 59 14.11 1.01 8.34
C GLY A 59 13.13 1.81 7.49
N ASP A 60 13.62 2.46 6.45
CA ASP A 60 12.79 3.18 5.49
C ASP A 60 11.75 2.23 4.87
N ILE A 61 10.50 2.70 4.73
CA ILE A 61 9.38 1.94 4.19
C ILE A 61 8.98 2.50 2.84
N THR A 62 8.86 1.63 1.84
CA THR A 62 8.28 1.97 0.53
C THR A 62 7.04 1.13 0.28
N ILE A 63 5.93 1.78 -0.05
CA ILE A 63 4.64 1.15 -0.29
C ILE A 63 4.20 1.45 -1.72
N SER A 64 3.79 0.43 -2.45
CA SER A 64 3.24 0.58 -3.80
C SER A 64 2.00 -0.28 -3.98
N ALA A 65 1.21 0.00 -5.02
CA ALA A 65 0.07 -0.84 -5.37
C ALA A 65 0.52 -2.26 -5.74
N GLY A 66 -0.23 -3.25 -5.28
CA GLY A 66 -0.09 -4.65 -5.62
C GLY A 66 -1.34 -5.18 -6.35
N GLU A 67 -1.38 -6.46 -6.64
CA GLU A 67 -2.52 -7.08 -7.35
C GLU A 67 -3.79 -7.13 -6.48
N SER A 68 -3.64 -7.24 -5.15
CA SER A 68 -4.76 -7.35 -4.21
C SER A 68 -4.43 -6.75 -2.84
N GLY A 69 -3.91 -5.53 -2.82
CA GLY A 69 -3.42 -4.82 -1.63
C GLY A 69 -2.14 -4.09 -1.95
N ASN A 70 -1.34 -3.80 -0.96
CA ASN A 70 -0.09 -3.09 -1.11
C ASN A 70 1.12 -4.04 -1.23
N ASN A 71 2.14 -3.63 -1.94
CA ASN A 71 3.48 -4.19 -1.83
C ASN A 71 4.28 -3.28 -0.90
N VAL A 72 4.75 -3.82 0.20
CA VAL A 72 5.53 -3.07 1.19
C VAL A 72 6.96 -3.57 1.22
N THR A 73 7.90 -2.66 1.02
CA THR A 73 9.34 -2.94 1.06
C THR A 73 9.97 -2.25 2.26
N GLN A 74 10.65 -3.00 3.10
CA GLN A 74 11.46 -2.52 4.22
C GLN A 74 12.72 -3.38 4.31
N ASN A 75 13.89 -2.75 4.51
CA ASN A 75 15.18 -3.47 4.57
C ASN A 75 15.42 -4.41 3.38
N GLU A 76 15.17 -3.94 2.15
CA GLU A 76 15.33 -4.71 0.91
C GLU A 76 14.39 -5.93 0.77
N ASN A 77 13.53 -6.18 1.76
CA ASN A 77 12.54 -7.24 1.70
C ASN A 77 11.18 -6.68 1.28
N THR A 78 10.57 -7.29 0.29
CA THR A 78 9.24 -6.93 -0.18
C THR A 78 8.21 -7.98 0.21
N THR A 79 7.20 -7.55 0.96
CA THR A 79 5.97 -8.32 1.22
C THR A 79 4.91 -7.86 0.23
N LYS A 80 4.27 -8.80 -0.44
CA LYS A 80 3.26 -8.52 -1.47
C LYS A 80 1.86 -8.73 -0.94
N ASN A 81 0.93 -7.92 -1.49
CA ASN A 81 -0.50 -8.05 -1.25
C ASN A 81 -0.88 -7.90 0.23
N ASP A 82 -0.27 -6.92 0.90
CA ASP A 82 -0.68 -6.48 2.23
C ASP A 82 -2.01 -5.74 2.11
N THR A 83 -3.06 -6.31 2.66
CA THR A 83 -4.45 -5.82 2.51
C THR A 83 -4.86 -4.85 3.60
N ASP A 84 -4.03 -4.69 4.64
CA ASP A 84 -4.25 -3.75 5.75
C ASP A 84 -2.88 -3.29 6.26
N THR A 85 -2.31 -2.32 5.55
CA THR A 85 -0.96 -1.82 5.81
C THR A 85 -0.98 -0.80 6.94
N ILE A 86 -0.50 -1.17 8.11
CA ILE A 86 -0.40 -0.30 9.29
C ILE A 86 1.07 0.07 9.52
N ILE A 87 1.36 1.36 9.55
CA ILE A 87 2.68 1.89 9.92
C ILE A 87 2.57 2.46 11.34
N THR A 88 3.52 2.12 12.19
CA THR A 88 3.53 2.55 13.59
C THR A 88 4.95 2.65 14.14
N ASN A 89 5.09 3.27 15.30
CA ASN A 89 6.28 3.18 16.12
C ASN A 89 6.14 2.07 17.17
N ARG A 90 7.26 1.45 17.51
CA ARG A 90 7.36 0.47 18.60
C ARG A 90 7.72 1.15 19.91
N GLU A 91 8.46 2.24 19.81
CA GLU A 91 8.99 3.00 20.95
C GLU A 91 8.47 4.45 20.92
N GLU A 92 8.51 5.13 22.07
CA GLU A 92 8.00 6.51 22.22
C GLU A 92 8.85 7.56 21.47
N GLY A 93 10.03 7.21 20.98
CA GLY A 93 10.95 8.14 20.31
C GLY A 93 10.64 8.33 18.82
N ALA A 94 11.00 9.51 18.29
CA ALA A 94 10.90 9.75 16.86
C ALA A 94 11.91 8.92 16.05
N SER A 95 11.45 8.25 15.02
CA SER A 95 12.32 7.59 14.04
C SER A 95 12.88 8.60 13.04
N SER A 96 14.09 8.37 12.56
CA SER A 96 14.69 9.14 11.45
C SER A 96 14.53 8.48 10.08
N HIS A 97 13.86 7.35 10.03
CA HIS A 97 13.50 6.66 8.79
C HIS A 97 12.26 7.30 8.14
N THR A 98 12.08 7.04 6.87
CA THR A 98 11.07 7.70 6.03
C THR A 98 10.05 6.71 5.47
N VAL A 99 8.88 7.23 5.11
CA VAL A 99 7.86 6.47 4.39
C VAL A 99 7.68 7.07 3.01
N THR A 100 7.75 6.23 1.97
CA THR A 100 7.40 6.59 0.59
C THR A 100 6.19 5.81 0.15
N ILE A 101 5.14 6.50 -0.28
CA ILE A 101 3.92 5.91 -0.83
C ILE A 101 3.91 6.20 -2.33
N ASP A 102 4.08 5.16 -3.16
CA ASP A 102 4.19 5.27 -4.61
C ASP A 102 3.00 4.60 -5.32
N ALA A 103 1.97 5.37 -5.59
CA ALA A 103 0.87 4.98 -6.46
C ALA A 103 1.26 5.28 -7.92
N LYS A 104 2.12 4.44 -8.49
CA LYS A 104 2.86 4.68 -9.73
C LYS A 104 1.96 4.99 -10.92
N ASP A 105 0.99 4.13 -11.18
CA ASP A 105 0.11 4.24 -12.32
C ASP A 105 -1.22 4.93 -11.96
N LYS A 106 -1.85 5.60 -12.91
CA LYS A 106 -3.07 6.41 -12.67
C LYS A 106 -4.27 5.62 -12.12
N ASP A 107 -4.28 4.31 -12.32
CA ASP A 107 -5.35 3.42 -11.86
C ASP A 107 -4.98 2.74 -10.52
N ASP A 108 -3.76 2.99 -10.01
CA ASP A 108 -3.30 2.49 -8.72
C ASP A 108 -4.05 3.16 -7.57
N LYS A 109 -4.27 2.37 -6.54
CA LYS A 109 -4.82 2.84 -5.26
C LYS A 109 -3.99 2.25 -4.15
N VAL A 110 -3.43 3.12 -3.34
CA VAL A 110 -2.66 2.75 -2.15
C VAL A 110 -3.37 3.29 -0.92
N GLU A 111 -3.72 2.42 0.01
CA GLU A 111 -4.32 2.79 1.28
C GLU A 111 -3.43 2.33 2.43
N VAL A 112 -3.11 3.23 3.35
CA VAL A 112 -2.26 2.97 4.52
C VAL A 112 -2.85 3.60 5.76
N THR A 113 -2.65 2.95 6.90
CA THR A 113 -2.98 3.50 8.21
C THR A 113 -1.70 3.99 8.89
N LEU A 114 -1.67 5.25 9.29
CA LEU A 114 -0.66 5.77 10.21
C LEU A 114 -1.21 5.67 11.63
N LYS A 115 -0.55 4.89 12.47
CA LYS A 115 -0.97 4.61 13.84
C LYS A 115 0.11 4.99 14.83
N ASP A 116 -0.13 6.07 15.58
CA ASP A 116 0.84 6.58 16.57
C ASP A 116 2.25 6.72 15.97
N VAL A 117 2.33 7.23 14.73
CA VAL A 117 3.60 7.37 13.99
C VAL A 117 4.33 8.64 14.45
N ASN A 118 5.61 8.50 14.77
CA ASN A 118 6.48 9.63 15.08
C ASN A 118 7.76 9.55 14.24
N ILE A 119 7.90 10.50 13.30
CA ILE A 119 9.05 10.59 12.39
C ILE A 119 9.64 12.00 12.46
N ASP A 120 10.95 12.10 12.73
CA ASP A 120 11.71 13.35 12.68
C ASP A 120 12.95 13.22 11.79
N THR A 121 12.83 13.75 10.57
CA THR A 121 13.93 13.86 9.61
C THR A 121 14.53 15.27 9.55
N SER A 122 14.26 16.13 10.53
CA SER A 122 14.71 17.54 10.56
C SER A 122 16.22 17.73 10.46
N LYS A 123 17.00 16.70 10.81
CA LYS A 123 18.45 16.67 10.68
C LYS A 123 18.95 16.10 9.33
N GLN A 124 18.04 15.74 8.46
CA GLN A 124 18.28 15.20 7.13
C GLN A 124 17.57 16.09 6.10
N SER A 125 17.98 16.06 4.83
CA SER A 125 17.21 16.70 3.75
C SER A 125 16.29 15.65 3.14
N LYS A 126 15.23 15.28 3.89
CA LYS A 126 14.24 14.27 3.49
C LYS A 126 12.86 14.65 4.03
N ALA A 127 11.83 14.26 3.30
CA ALA A 127 10.47 14.24 3.81
C ALA A 127 10.30 13.12 4.83
N ALA A 128 9.49 13.33 5.88
CA ALA A 128 9.09 12.26 6.80
C ALA A 128 8.21 11.23 6.08
N VAL A 129 7.19 11.71 5.38
CA VAL A 129 6.34 10.91 4.49
C VAL A 129 6.24 11.58 3.13
N SER A 130 6.47 10.85 2.05
CA SER A 130 6.31 11.34 0.68
C SER A 130 5.31 10.50 -0.10
N VAL A 131 4.47 11.19 -0.90
CA VAL A 131 3.48 10.59 -1.79
C VAL A 131 3.87 10.89 -3.23
N THR A 132 4.04 9.84 -4.02
CA THR A 132 4.50 9.92 -5.42
C THR A 132 3.58 9.13 -6.35
N GLY A 133 3.81 9.26 -7.65
CA GLY A 133 3.06 8.54 -8.68
C GLY A 133 1.82 9.26 -9.19
N SER A 134 1.06 8.59 -10.04
CA SER A 134 -0.09 9.16 -10.75
C SER A 134 -1.44 8.64 -10.24
N GLY A 135 -1.43 7.60 -9.40
CA GLY A 135 -2.61 6.99 -8.78
C GLY A 135 -3.01 7.67 -7.48
N ASP A 136 -4.08 7.19 -6.89
CA ASP A 136 -4.65 7.76 -5.68
C ASP A 136 -4.05 7.12 -4.42
N THR A 137 -3.78 7.95 -3.43
CA THR A 137 -3.31 7.54 -2.11
C THR A 137 -4.33 7.92 -1.05
N THR A 138 -4.63 7.00 -0.15
CA THR A 138 -5.46 7.25 1.04
C THR A 138 -4.63 6.98 2.29
N ILE A 139 -4.61 7.94 3.21
CA ILE A 139 -4.03 7.80 4.54
C ILE A 139 -5.15 7.83 5.56
N GLU A 140 -5.34 6.72 6.27
CA GLU A 140 -6.17 6.61 7.46
C GLU A 140 -5.35 7.01 8.68
N LEU A 141 -5.92 7.84 9.55
CA LEU A 141 -5.28 8.24 10.80
C LEU A 141 -5.83 7.42 11.98
N ASP A 142 -4.92 6.91 12.81
CA ASP A 142 -5.23 6.22 14.06
C ASP A 142 -4.27 6.73 15.14
N GLY A 143 -4.79 7.21 16.27
CA GLY A 143 -3.98 7.82 17.32
C GLY A 143 -3.29 9.13 16.93
N ASP A 144 -2.19 9.45 17.60
CA ASP A 144 -1.47 10.71 17.44
C ASP A 144 -0.25 10.52 16.52
N ASN A 145 -0.27 11.15 15.34
CA ASN A 145 0.79 11.03 14.35
C ASN A 145 1.57 12.34 14.23
N GLU A 146 2.90 12.27 14.31
CA GLU A 146 3.82 13.40 14.21
C GLU A 146 4.81 13.19 13.06
N LEU A 147 4.82 14.11 12.11
CA LEU A 147 5.70 14.09 10.94
C LEU A 147 6.50 15.40 10.89
N LYS A 148 7.80 15.32 11.08
CA LYS A 148 8.70 16.47 11.00
C LYS A 148 9.76 16.25 9.95
N SER A 149 9.80 17.12 8.96
CA SER A 149 10.67 16.99 7.79
C SER A 149 11.91 17.87 7.86
N GLY A 150 12.90 17.47 7.10
CA GLY A 150 14.13 18.24 6.90
C GLY A 150 13.94 19.41 5.96
N SER A 151 14.98 20.26 5.88
CA SER A 151 14.97 21.45 4.99
C SER A 151 14.58 21.07 3.56
N TYR A 152 13.75 21.90 2.97
CA TYR A 152 13.25 21.82 1.58
C TYR A 152 12.12 20.82 1.36
N HIS A 153 11.67 20.12 2.41
CA HIS A 153 10.65 19.10 2.34
C HIS A 153 9.43 19.44 3.18
N ALA A 154 8.25 19.04 2.70
CA ALA A 154 7.02 19.13 3.48
C ALA A 154 6.94 18.01 4.52
N GLY A 155 6.22 18.25 5.63
CA GLY A 155 5.98 17.24 6.67
C GLY A 155 5.32 15.98 6.12
N LEU A 156 4.22 16.15 5.40
CA LEU A 156 3.62 15.17 4.50
C LEU A 156 3.75 15.72 3.08
N GLU A 157 4.71 15.20 2.34
CA GLU A 157 5.11 15.75 1.05
C GLU A 157 4.32 15.14 -0.11
N LYS A 158 3.78 16.02 -0.95
CA LYS A 158 3.11 15.67 -2.20
C LYS A 158 3.39 16.75 -3.24
N ASN A 159 4.50 16.59 -3.94
CA ASN A 159 4.93 17.50 -4.98
C ASN A 159 4.12 17.30 -6.27
N GLU A 160 3.56 18.34 -6.84
CA GLU A 160 2.74 18.27 -8.07
C GLU A 160 3.47 17.58 -9.23
N HIS A 161 4.76 17.81 -9.36
CA HIS A 161 5.56 17.21 -10.45
C HIS A 161 5.76 15.71 -10.29
N GLU A 162 5.73 15.20 -9.07
CA GLU A 162 5.99 13.80 -8.72
C GLU A 162 4.72 13.01 -8.48
N SER A 163 3.62 13.69 -8.11
CA SER A 163 2.36 13.06 -7.77
C SER A 163 1.17 13.77 -8.41
N LYS A 164 0.54 13.10 -9.37
CA LYS A 164 -0.63 13.61 -10.11
C LYS A 164 -1.96 13.15 -9.55
N GLY A 165 -1.99 12.03 -8.82
CA GLY A 165 -3.20 11.48 -8.21
C GLY A 165 -3.69 12.30 -7.01
N THR A 166 -4.76 11.85 -6.38
CA THR A 166 -5.33 12.46 -5.19
C THR A 166 -4.70 11.88 -3.93
N LEU A 167 -4.32 12.75 -2.99
CA LEU A 167 -4.05 12.36 -1.62
C LEU A 167 -5.31 12.62 -0.79
N THR A 168 -5.87 11.57 -0.19
CA THR A 168 -6.97 11.68 0.77
C THR A 168 -6.47 11.34 2.16
N ILE A 169 -6.66 12.26 3.11
CA ILE A 169 -6.42 12.03 4.54
C ILE A 169 -7.80 11.88 5.19
N LYS A 170 -8.01 10.78 5.91
CA LYS A 170 -9.29 10.47 6.55
C LYS A 170 -9.09 9.94 7.98
N ASP A 171 -10.18 9.92 8.73
CA ASP A 171 -10.32 9.36 10.08
C ASP A 171 -11.76 8.84 10.14
N ASP A 172 -11.98 7.66 9.54
CA ASP A 172 -13.30 7.02 9.46
C ASP A 172 -13.36 5.66 10.16
N ASN A 173 -12.27 5.31 10.88
CA ASN A 173 -12.24 4.16 11.79
C ASN A 173 -12.87 4.52 13.16
N ASP A 174 -12.92 3.55 14.07
CA ASP A 174 -13.51 3.73 15.41
C ASP A 174 -12.57 4.46 16.40
N THR A 175 -11.35 4.78 15.99
CA THR A 175 -10.30 5.42 16.81
C THR A 175 -10.08 6.84 16.33
N LYS A 176 -9.96 7.79 17.25
CA LYS A 176 -9.67 9.18 16.87
C LYS A 176 -8.24 9.32 16.37
N GLY A 177 -8.12 9.88 15.17
CA GLY A 177 -6.85 10.15 14.52
C GLY A 177 -6.47 11.63 14.55
N ALA A 178 -5.20 11.89 14.80
CA ALA A 178 -4.61 13.22 14.69
C ALA A 178 -3.33 13.17 13.85
N LEU A 179 -3.02 14.28 13.16
CA LEU A 179 -1.80 14.45 12.39
C LEU A 179 -1.22 15.84 12.65
N THR A 180 -0.03 15.88 13.23
CA THR A 180 0.81 17.06 13.25
C THR A 180 1.89 16.92 12.18
N ALA A 181 1.90 17.81 11.19
CA ALA A 181 2.86 17.78 10.09
C ALA A 181 3.64 19.10 10.02
N GLU A 182 4.97 19.03 10.25
CA GLU A 182 5.87 20.18 10.27
C GLU A 182 6.86 20.10 9.11
N GLY A 183 6.79 21.06 8.19
CA GLY A 183 7.74 21.21 7.09
C GLY A 183 9.06 21.81 7.52
N GLY A 184 10.14 21.47 6.81
CA GLY A 184 11.42 22.13 6.94
C GLY A 184 11.44 23.48 6.23
N PHE A 185 12.57 24.18 6.23
CA PHE A 185 12.73 25.45 5.53
C PHE A 185 12.23 25.34 4.07
N GLY A 186 11.27 26.17 3.67
CA GLY A 186 10.70 26.18 2.33
C GLY A 186 9.75 25.02 2.01
N GLY A 187 9.44 24.16 2.97
CA GLY A 187 8.47 23.06 2.81
C GLY A 187 7.19 23.32 3.57
N ALA A 188 6.05 22.95 2.98
CA ALA A 188 4.74 23.04 3.63
C ALA A 188 4.63 22.07 4.82
N GLY A 189 3.65 22.27 5.71
CA GLY A 189 3.27 21.25 6.65
C GLY A 189 2.74 20.01 5.91
N ILE A 190 1.73 20.20 5.06
CA ILE A 190 1.17 19.20 4.16
C ILE A 190 1.14 19.80 2.75
N GLY A 191 1.86 19.24 1.79
CA GLY A 191 1.85 19.76 0.42
C GLY A 191 3.20 19.69 -0.27
N GLY A 192 3.61 20.80 -0.91
CA GLY A 192 4.85 20.88 -1.67
C GLY A 192 6.09 21.09 -0.79
N GLY A 193 7.21 20.54 -1.24
CA GLY A 193 8.54 20.96 -0.80
C GLY A 193 8.94 22.28 -1.46
N ILE A 194 10.20 22.68 -1.27
CA ILE A 194 10.70 23.94 -1.86
C ILE A 194 10.50 23.96 -3.38
N GLU A 195 10.08 25.12 -3.90
CA GLU A 195 9.83 25.31 -5.34
C GLU A 195 8.84 24.30 -5.96
N SER A 196 8.01 23.66 -5.14
CA SER A 196 6.99 22.72 -5.60
C SER A 196 5.64 23.05 -4.98
N THR A 197 4.61 22.89 -5.77
CA THR A 197 3.22 23.11 -5.36
C THR A 197 2.61 21.81 -4.85
N GLY A 198 1.89 21.88 -3.74
CA GLY A 198 1.03 20.78 -3.28
C GLY A 198 -0.35 20.87 -3.94
N SER A 199 -0.79 19.83 -4.62
CA SER A 199 -2.08 19.81 -5.31
C SER A 199 -2.84 18.50 -5.08
N ASN A 200 -4.16 18.51 -5.36
CA ASN A 200 -5.04 17.35 -5.24
C ASN A 200 -5.02 16.71 -3.84
N ILE A 201 -5.04 17.53 -2.79
CA ILE A 201 -5.09 17.10 -1.39
C ILE A 201 -6.50 17.27 -0.87
N THR A 202 -7.07 16.22 -0.28
CA THR A 202 -8.39 16.19 0.32
C THR A 202 -8.31 15.72 1.76
N ILE A 203 -8.82 16.49 2.70
CA ILE A 203 -8.91 16.12 4.11
C ILE A 203 -10.38 15.86 4.43
N ARG A 204 -10.71 14.65 4.90
CA ARG A 204 -12.06 14.20 5.20
C ARG A 204 -12.31 13.97 6.69
N GLY A 205 -11.26 13.90 7.50
CA GLY A 205 -11.39 13.63 8.94
C GLY A 205 -10.08 13.85 9.67
N GLY A 206 -10.11 13.59 10.97
CA GLY A 206 -8.99 13.74 11.88
C GLY A 206 -8.79 15.16 12.41
N THR A 207 -7.96 15.27 13.42
CA THR A 207 -7.45 16.55 13.93
C THR A 207 -6.14 16.86 13.22
N ILE A 208 -6.11 17.91 12.40
CA ILE A 208 -4.93 18.24 11.59
C ILE A 208 -4.26 19.52 12.08
N GLU A 209 -2.99 19.43 12.42
CA GLU A 209 -2.11 20.58 12.63
C GLU A 209 -1.01 20.54 11.56
N ALA A 210 -1.02 21.52 10.65
CA ALA A 210 -0.06 21.61 9.57
C ALA A 210 0.75 22.90 9.70
N VAL A 211 2.06 22.77 9.92
CA VAL A 211 2.97 23.89 10.17
C VAL A 211 3.99 23.95 9.01
N GLY A 212 3.90 24.97 8.19
CA GLY A 212 4.93 25.23 7.19
C GLY A 212 6.25 25.68 7.83
N GLY A 213 7.36 25.31 7.22
CA GLY A 213 8.65 25.90 7.56
C GLY A 213 8.74 27.37 7.21
N SER A 214 9.86 28.01 7.45
CA SER A 214 10.04 29.42 7.09
C SER A 214 9.77 29.61 5.58
N ASN A 215 8.91 30.57 5.25
CA ASN A 215 8.46 30.92 3.90
C ASN A 215 7.61 29.85 3.20
N ALA A 216 6.91 29.02 3.95
CA ALA A 216 6.02 28.00 3.40
C ALA A 216 4.65 27.99 4.09
N ALA A 217 3.64 27.47 3.42
CA ALA A 217 2.28 27.37 3.93
C ALA A 217 2.12 26.22 4.93
N GLY A 218 1.08 26.27 5.76
CA GLY A 218 0.67 25.10 6.53
C GLY A 218 0.21 23.98 5.61
N ILE A 219 -0.69 24.28 4.65
CA ILE A 219 -1.19 23.32 3.64
C ILE A 219 -1.09 23.97 2.26
N GLY A 220 -0.58 23.21 1.29
CA GLY A 220 -0.40 23.68 -0.11
C GLY A 220 1.05 23.84 -0.48
N ASP A 221 1.45 25.09 -0.82
CA ASP A 221 2.78 25.50 -1.27
C ASP A 221 3.29 26.71 -0.48
#